data_0f0d36ea35b9e27c0b085b55ce3eb7ea
#
_entry.id   0f0d36ea35b9e27c0b085b55ce3eb7ea
#
_cell.length_a   1.000
_cell.length_b   1.000
_cell.length_c   1.000
_cell.angle_alpha   90.00
_cell.angle_beta   90.00
_cell.angle_gamma   90.00
#
_symmetry.space_group_name_H-M   'P 1'
#
loop_
_entity.id
_entity.type
_entity.pdbx_description
1 polymer ?
#
loop_
_entity_poly.entity_id
_entity_poly.type
_entity_poly.pdbx_seq_one_letter_code
_entity_poly.pdbx_strand_id
1 'polypeptide(L)'
;KGNRVMRITPRENHLVNEEWISDKSRFVWDGVRVQRLDTPLKKIEGNLMPTSWEDALSIASKRMENGNTTFVAGDLVNVEALYTASKLSEYLGSAKILGDLDTTCPLNERSVYVGNGKIEDLDNVRNIFLLGTNPRKEASVVNARIRKAWINGANVYRLGIQENLTYDVKELGVSLFDLQIFLDKL
;
A
#
# COMPACT_ATOMS: atom_id res chain seq x y z
N LYS A 1 -15.36 -3.80 26.94
CA LYS A 1 -15.32 -4.95 27.83
C LYS A 1 -14.41 -6.02 27.22
N GLY A 2 -13.33 -6.38 27.91
CA GLY A 2 -12.29 -7.25 27.36
C GLY A 2 -11.37 -6.52 26.37
N ASN A 3 -10.24 -7.14 25.99
CA ASN A 3 -9.23 -6.61 25.06
C ASN A 3 -9.75 -6.58 23.61
N ARG A 4 -10.86 -5.87 23.36
CA ARG A 4 -11.46 -5.76 22.01
C ARG A 4 -11.38 -4.33 21.53
N VAL A 5 -10.89 -4.15 20.30
CA VAL A 5 -11.04 -2.90 19.58
C VAL A 5 -12.52 -2.71 19.28
N MET A 6 -13.12 -1.62 19.75
CA MET A 6 -14.54 -1.32 19.56
C MET A 6 -14.79 -0.35 18.41
N ARG A 7 -13.84 0.52 18.14
CA ARG A 7 -13.85 1.44 17.01
C ARG A 7 -12.44 2.01 16.79
N ILE A 8 -12.20 2.51 15.60
CA ILE A 8 -11.01 3.29 15.23
C ILE A 8 -11.47 4.72 14.97
N THR A 9 -10.80 5.68 15.62
CA THR A 9 -11.02 7.10 15.40
C THR A 9 -9.76 7.76 14.88
N PRO A 10 -9.86 8.81 14.06
CA PRO A 10 -8.67 9.51 13.56
C PRO A 10 -7.96 10.20 14.73
N ARG A 11 -6.64 10.24 14.64
CA ARG A 11 -5.82 11.18 15.37
C ARG A 11 -5.73 12.46 14.56
N GLU A 12 -6.17 13.56 15.10
CA GLU A 12 -6.16 14.85 14.43
C GLU A 12 -4.73 15.30 14.10
N ASN A 13 -4.50 15.68 12.84
CA ASN A 13 -3.26 16.27 12.37
C ASN A 13 -3.56 17.17 11.17
N HIS A 14 -3.63 18.49 11.42
CA HIS A 14 -3.97 19.48 10.40
C HIS A 14 -3.02 19.50 9.21
N LEU A 15 -1.75 19.11 9.39
CA LEU A 15 -0.77 19.06 8.32
C LEU A 15 -0.94 17.87 7.38
N VAL A 16 -1.62 16.80 7.84
CA VAL A 16 -1.74 15.54 7.08
C VAL A 16 -3.20 15.21 6.78
N ASN A 17 -3.94 14.76 7.78
CA ASN A 17 -5.29 14.21 7.62
C ASN A 17 -6.41 15.11 8.14
N GLU A 18 -6.09 16.29 8.67
CA GLU A 18 -7.04 17.10 9.43
C GLU A 18 -7.71 16.24 10.54
N GLU A 19 -9.00 16.04 10.47
CA GLU A 19 -9.78 15.18 11.39
C GLU A 19 -10.30 13.89 10.73
N TRP A 20 -9.80 13.58 9.50
CA TRP A 20 -10.34 12.50 8.68
C TRP A 20 -9.55 11.20 8.79
N ILE A 21 -10.24 10.10 8.57
CA ILE A 21 -9.67 8.77 8.39
C ILE A 21 -10.48 8.05 7.30
N SER A 22 -9.83 7.23 6.50
CA SER A 22 -10.52 6.45 5.47
C SER A 22 -11.48 5.44 6.08
N ASP A 23 -12.58 5.14 5.38
CA ASP A 23 -13.51 4.10 5.81
C ASP A 23 -12.83 2.73 5.87
N LYS A 24 -11.89 2.46 4.97
CA LYS A 24 -11.07 1.24 5.03
C LYS A 24 -10.36 1.12 6.39
N SER A 25 -9.69 2.17 6.86
CA SER A 25 -9.05 2.18 8.18
C SER A 25 -10.04 2.12 9.32
N ARG A 26 -11.20 2.78 9.17
CA ARG A 26 -12.23 2.84 10.21
C ARG A 26 -12.89 1.50 10.49
N PHE A 27 -13.10 0.68 9.48
CA PHE A 27 -13.92 -0.53 9.55
C PHE A 27 -13.13 -1.84 9.44
N VAL A 28 -11.80 -1.80 9.31
CA VAL A 28 -10.95 -2.99 9.21
C VAL A 28 -10.70 -3.71 10.56
N TRP A 29 -11.14 -3.12 11.66
CA TRP A 29 -10.81 -3.58 13.02
C TRP A 29 -11.31 -4.99 13.37
N ASP A 30 -12.36 -5.48 12.74
CA ASP A 30 -12.86 -6.83 12.94
C ASP A 30 -11.88 -7.90 12.39
N GLY A 31 -11.13 -7.59 11.34
CA GLY A 31 -10.05 -8.42 10.81
C GLY A 31 -8.91 -8.69 11.80
N VAL A 32 -8.80 -7.89 12.86
CA VAL A 32 -7.84 -8.16 13.97
C VAL A 32 -8.25 -9.39 14.77
N ARG A 33 -9.51 -9.77 14.74
CA ARG A 33 -10.07 -10.85 15.57
C ARG A 33 -10.69 -11.99 14.77
N VAL A 34 -11.36 -11.68 13.67
CA VAL A 34 -12.14 -12.63 12.88
C VAL A 34 -11.26 -13.22 11.79
N GLN A 35 -11.36 -14.53 11.59
CA GLN A 35 -10.63 -15.27 10.55
C GLN A 35 -9.10 -15.14 10.62
N ARG A 36 -8.56 -15.00 11.84
CA ARG A 36 -7.11 -14.99 12.07
C ARG A 36 -6.57 -16.42 12.14
N LEU A 37 -5.41 -16.62 11.51
CA LEU A 37 -4.61 -17.82 11.73
C LEU A 37 -3.81 -17.62 13.02
N ASP A 38 -4.15 -18.35 14.07
CA ASP A 38 -3.54 -18.29 15.39
C ASP A 38 -2.72 -19.54 15.73
N THR A 39 -2.79 -20.55 14.88
CA THR A 39 -2.14 -21.83 15.05
C THR A 39 -1.50 -22.27 13.72
N PRO A 40 -0.29 -22.85 13.74
CA PRO A 40 0.30 -23.43 12.54
C PRO A 40 -0.55 -24.56 11.99
N LEU A 41 -0.63 -24.63 10.66
CA LEU A 41 -1.37 -25.67 9.96
C LEU A 41 -0.44 -26.46 9.05
N LYS A 42 -0.59 -27.78 9.04
CA LYS A 42 0.07 -28.66 8.06
C LYS A 42 -0.96 -29.42 7.24
N LYS A 43 -0.63 -29.70 5.98
CA LYS A 43 -1.50 -30.46 5.08
C LYS A 43 -1.30 -31.95 5.29
N ILE A 44 -2.37 -32.66 5.66
CA ILE A 44 -2.43 -34.11 5.82
C ILE A 44 -3.57 -34.62 4.94
N GLU A 45 -3.28 -35.50 4.00
CA GLU A 45 -4.28 -36.09 3.09
C GLU A 45 -5.18 -35.04 2.41
N GLY A 46 -4.58 -33.90 2.02
CA GLY A 46 -5.31 -32.83 1.36
C GLY A 46 -5.94 -31.77 2.27
N ASN A 47 -6.10 -32.05 3.57
CA ASN A 47 -6.75 -31.18 4.55
C ASN A 47 -5.72 -30.42 5.40
N LEU A 48 -5.99 -29.14 5.73
CA LEU A 48 -5.20 -28.37 6.66
C LEU A 48 -5.57 -28.72 8.10
N MET A 49 -4.61 -29.26 8.84
CA MET A 49 -4.77 -29.68 10.22
C MET A 49 -3.85 -28.89 11.15
N PRO A 50 -4.31 -28.51 12.35
CA PRO A 50 -3.46 -27.88 13.36
C PRO A 50 -2.22 -28.70 13.68
N THR A 51 -1.08 -28.02 13.90
CA THR A 51 0.19 -28.65 14.28
C THR A 51 0.92 -27.78 15.30
N SER A 52 1.97 -28.31 15.92
CA SER A 52 2.83 -27.53 16.80
C SER A 52 3.76 -26.60 16.00
N TRP A 53 4.25 -25.54 16.64
CA TRP A 53 5.28 -24.68 16.05
C TRP A 53 6.58 -25.44 15.78
N GLU A 54 6.95 -26.37 16.64
CA GLU A 54 8.13 -27.21 16.48
C GLU A 54 8.06 -28.07 15.21
N ASP A 55 6.94 -28.77 15.03
CA ASP A 55 6.68 -29.55 13.82
C ASP A 55 6.67 -28.68 12.56
N ALA A 56 5.97 -27.55 12.60
CA ALA A 56 5.87 -26.63 11.46
C ALA A 56 7.24 -26.10 11.03
N LEU A 57 8.06 -25.66 11.99
CA LEU A 57 9.40 -25.14 11.72
C LEU A 57 10.35 -26.24 11.24
N SER A 58 10.25 -27.46 11.79
CA SER A 58 11.04 -28.60 11.33
C SER A 58 10.72 -28.99 9.88
N ILE A 59 9.46 -28.94 9.50
CA ILE A 59 9.05 -29.18 8.10
C ILE A 59 9.55 -28.07 7.19
N ALA A 60 9.41 -26.82 7.62
CA ALA A 60 9.83 -25.65 6.84
C ALA A 60 11.35 -25.64 6.60
N SER A 61 12.17 -25.85 7.64
CA SER A 61 13.63 -25.86 7.52
C SER A 61 14.12 -26.95 6.54
N LYS A 62 13.61 -28.18 6.67
CA LYS A 62 13.95 -29.27 5.74
C LYS A 62 13.61 -28.95 4.28
N ARG A 63 12.53 -28.23 4.04
CA ARG A 63 12.12 -27.80 2.70
C ARG A 63 13.05 -26.71 2.17
N MET A 64 13.42 -25.75 3.01
CA MET A 64 14.31 -24.65 2.63
C MET A 64 15.74 -25.14 2.33
N GLU A 65 16.25 -26.09 3.09
CA GLU A 65 17.59 -26.67 2.86
C GLU A 65 17.72 -27.42 1.53
N ASN A 66 16.65 -28.04 1.06
CA ASN A 66 16.64 -28.91 -0.12
C ASN A 66 16.09 -28.26 -1.38
N GLY A 67 15.73 -26.98 -1.35
CA GLY A 67 15.04 -26.34 -2.47
C GLY A 67 15.40 -24.89 -2.70
N ASN A 68 15.01 -24.39 -3.86
CA ASN A 68 15.03 -22.95 -4.14
C ASN A 68 13.94 -22.27 -3.33
N THR A 69 14.35 -21.42 -2.40
CA THR A 69 13.44 -20.69 -1.52
C THR A 69 13.22 -19.26 -2.04
N THR A 70 11.98 -18.82 -2.06
CA THR A 70 11.62 -17.43 -2.34
C THR A 70 10.78 -16.90 -1.19
N PHE A 71 11.24 -15.82 -0.57
CA PHE A 71 10.48 -15.06 0.42
C PHE A 71 9.68 -13.98 -0.32
N VAL A 72 8.37 -13.95 -0.13
CA VAL A 72 7.52 -12.88 -0.65
C VAL A 72 7.06 -12.05 0.51
N ALA A 73 7.44 -10.78 0.53
CA ALA A 73 7.09 -9.85 1.59
C ALA A 73 6.12 -8.80 1.08
N GLY A 74 4.98 -8.65 1.73
CA GLY A 74 4.01 -7.59 1.44
C GLY A 74 4.33 -6.29 2.18
N ASP A 75 3.67 -5.22 1.81
CA ASP A 75 3.92 -3.85 2.33
C ASP A 75 3.66 -3.67 3.82
N LEU A 76 2.87 -4.57 4.42
CA LEU A 76 2.50 -4.50 5.85
C LEU A 76 3.40 -5.34 6.76
N VAL A 77 4.47 -5.93 6.20
CA VAL A 77 5.45 -6.69 7.00
C VAL A 77 6.33 -5.72 7.80
N ASN A 78 6.53 -6.04 9.08
CA ASN A 78 7.40 -5.22 9.92
C ASN A 78 8.88 -5.34 9.54
N VAL A 79 9.67 -4.33 9.91
CA VAL A 79 11.10 -4.24 9.55
C VAL A 79 11.90 -5.40 10.13
N GLU A 80 11.58 -5.87 11.33
CA GLU A 80 12.25 -6.99 12.00
C GLU A 80 12.07 -8.30 11.22
N ALA A 81 10.87 -8.54 10.69
CA ALA A 81 10.61 -9.73 9.86
C ALA A 81 11.35 -9.64 8.52
N LEU A 82 11.39 -8.45 7.88
CA LEU A 82 12.16 -8.24 6.65
C LEU A 82 13.66 -8.44 6.87
N TYR A 83 14.20 -7.89 7.96
CA TYR A 83 15.60 -8.06 8.33
C TYR A 83 15.93 -9.53 8.58
N THR A 84 15.07 -10.24 9.32
CA THR A 84 15.24 -11.67 9.61
C THR A 84 15.17 -12.50 8.33
N ALA A 85 14.24 -12.20 7.43
CA ALA A 85 14.15 -12.86 6.12
C ALA A 85 15.42 -12.61 5.28
N SER A 86 15.98 -11.38 5.32
CA SER A 86 17.24 -11.07 4.65
C SER A 86 18.39 -11.93 5.19
N LYS A 87 18.55 -12.02 6.51
CA LYS A 87 19.58 -12.86 7.13
C LYS A 87 19.40 -14.33 6.83
N LEU A 88 18.16 -14.82 6.84
CA LEU A 88 17.88 -16.21 6.47
C LEU A 88 18.17 -16.47 4.99
N SER A 89 17.87 -15.54 4.10
CA SER A 89 18.20 -15.61 2.68
C SER A 89 19.72 -15.70 2.45
N GLU A 90 20.49 -14.86 3.14
CA GLU A 90 21.96 -14.90 3.12
C GLU A 90 22.49 -16.27 3.60
N TYR A 91 21.96 -16.79 4.69
CA TYR A 91 22.35 -18.09 5.26
C TYR A 91 22.07 -19.26 4.30
N LEU A 92 20.92 -19.24 3.63
CA LEU A 92 20.52 -20.27 2.66
C LEU A 92 21.28 -20.17 1.31
N GLY A 93 21.90 -19.02 1.04
CA GLY A 93 22.77 -18.82 -0.13
C GLY A 93 22.07 -18.79 -1.50
N SER A 94 20.94 -19.49 -1.64
CA SER A 94 20.16 -19.57 -2.89
C SER A 94 18.78 -18.94 -2.82
N ALA A 95 18.41 -18.41 -1.65
CA ALA A 95 17.09 -17.83 -1.43
C ALA A 95 16.99 -16.43 -2.03
N LYS A 96 15.79 -16.08 -2.50
CA LYS A 96 15.45 -14.75 -3.04
C LYS A 96 14.40 -14.08 -2.15
N ILE A 97 14.47 -12.76 -2.08
CA ILE A 97 13.43 -11.94 -1.47
C ILE A 97 12.78 -11.11 -2.55
N LEU A 98 11.45 -11.21 -2.65
CA LEU A 98 10.62 -10.40 -3.53
C LEU A 98 9.72 -9.51 -2.68
N GLY A 99 9.67 -8.23 -3.04
CA GLY A 99 8.68 -7.30 -2.52
C GLY A 99 7.37 -7.38 -3.28
N ASP A 100 6.42 -6.51 -2.94
CA ASP A 100 5.23 -6.31 -3.74
C ASP A 100 5.62 -5.78 -5.13
N LEU A 101 5.07 -6.37 -6.18
CA LEU A 101 5.43 -6.03 -7.56
C LEU A 101 5.09 -4.59 -7.94
N ASP A 102 4.09 -4.01 -7.26
CA ASP A 102 3.66 -2.63 -7.52
C ASP A 102 4.64 -1.58 -6.95
N THR A 103 5.58 -2.00 -6.10
CA THR A 103 6.52 -1.09 -5.41
C THR A 103 7.96 -1.22 -5.87
N THR A 104 8.25 -2.02 -6.88
CA THR A 104 9.60 -2.15 -7.42
C THR A 104 10.03 -0.89 -8.17
N CYS A 105 10.61 0.06 -7.43
CA CYS A 105 11.34 1.16 -8.06
C CYS A 105 12.78 0.70 -8.32
N PRO A 106 13.22 0.60 -9.58
CA PRO A 106 14.57 0.13 -9.92
C PRO A 106 15.65 1.17 -9.59
N LEU A 107 15.26 2.34 -9.12
CA LEU A 107 16.15 3.45 -8.84
C LEU A 107 16.47 3.55 -7.36
N ASN A 108 17.75 3.64 -7.02
CA ASN A 108 18.23 3.83 -5.64
C ASN A 108 18.01 5.27 -5.11
N GLU A 109 17.54 6.16 -5.98
CA GLU A 109 17.30 7.56 -5.63
C GLU A 109 16.00 7.70 -4.82
N ARG A 110 16.14 7.98 -3.53
CA ARG A 110 15.00 8.14 -2.60
C ARG A 110 13.99 9.19 -3.08
N SER A 111 14.43 10.26 -3.72
CA SER A 111 13.59 11.33 -4.26
C SER A 111 12.60 10.87 -5.34
N VAL A 112 12.83 9.72 -5.96
CA VAL A 112 11.98 9.18 -7.02
C VAL A 112 10.73 8.49 -6.48
N TYR A 113 10.82 7.88 -5.29
CA TYR A 113 9.72 7.09 -4.71
C TYR A 113 9.17 7.66 -3.38
N VAL A 114 9.77 8.71 -2.85
CA VAL A 114 9.27 9.42 -1.67
C VAL A 114 8.68 10.75 -2.10
N GLY A 115 7.47 11.07 -1.63
CA GLY A 115 6.83 12.34 -1.89
C GLY A 115 7.70 13.53 -1.47
N ASN A 116 7.90 14.49 -2.37
CA ASN A 116 8.77 15.66 -2.17
C ASN A 116 8.02 16.88 -1.63
N GLY A 117 6.68 16.88 -1.71
CA GLY A 117 5.82 17.96 -1.22
C GLY A 117 5.18 17.62 0.12
N LYS A 118 4.71 18.64 0.81
CA LYS A 118 3.89 18.45 2.01
C LYS A 118 2.43 18.28 1.61
N ILE A 119 1.70 17.46 2.36
CA ILE A 119 0.27 17.22 2.08
C ILE A 119 -0.55 18.50 2.28
N GLU A 120 -0.18 19.34 3.25
CA GLU A 120 -0.81 20.65 3.49
C GLU A 120 -0.69 21.63 2.31
N ASP A 121 0.36 21.51 1.49
CA ASP A 121 0.58 22.38 0.34
C ASP A 121 -0.53 22.22 -0.71
N LEU A 122 -1.22 21.07 -0.74
CA LEU A 122 -2.36 20.83 -1.63
C LEU A 122 -3.49 21.84 -1.46
N ASP A 123 -3.65 22.45 -0.29
CA ASP A 123 -4.70 23.44 -0.03
C ASP A 123 -4.50 24.74 -0.83
N ASN A 124 -3.26 25.02 -1.27
CA ASN A 124 -2.87 26.28 -1.92
C ASN A 124 -2.40 26.14 -3.38
N VAL A 125 -2.47 24.94 -3.95
CA VAL A 125 -2.04 24.73 -5.34
C VAL A 125 -3.09 25.21 -6.32
N ARG A 126 -2.64 25.64 -7.51
CA ARG A 126 -3.52 26.08 -8.61
C ARG A 126 -3.82 24.97 -9.62
N ASN A 127 -2.89 24.06 -9.80
CA ASN A 127 -3.00 22.97 -10.76
C ASN A 127 -2.55 21.66 -10.12
N ILE A 128 -3.32 20.61 -10.29
CA ILE A 128 -3.06 19.26 -9.79
C ILE A 128 -3.11 18.31 -10.98
N PHE A 129 -2.09 17.46 -11.12
CA PHE A 129 -2.03 16.44 -12.16
C PHE A 129 -2.09 15.05 -11.51
N LEU A 130 -3.09 14.28 -11.90
CA LEU A 130 -3.29 12.89 -11.49
C LEU A 130 -2.82 11.99 -12.64
N LEU A 131 -1.71 11.31 -12.44
CA LEU A 131 -1.08 10.48 -13.46
C LEU A 131 -1.20 9.01 -13.08
N GLY A 132 -2.09 8.26 -13.75
CA GLY A 132 -2.28 6.82 -13.55
C GLY A 132 -2.79 6.43 -12.16
N THR A 133 -3.42 7.37 -11.42
CA THR A 133 -3.84 7.15 -10.03
C THR A 133 -5.31 7.50 -9.83
N ASN A 134 -5.95 6.81 -8.88
CA ASN A 134 -7.27 7.11 -8.38
C ASN A 134 -7.22 7.45 -6.88
N PRO A 135 -6.99 8.70 -6.50
CA PRO A 135 -6.84 9.08 -5.10
C PRO A 135 -8.09 8.81 -4.25
N ARG A 136 -9.29 8.72 -4.86
CA ARG A 136 -10.50 8.35 -4.12
C ARG A 136 -10.42 6.92 -3.55
N LYS A 137 -9.82 5.98 -4.29
CA LYS A 137 -9.69 4.58 -3.89
C LYS A 137 -8.38 4.31 -3.14
N GLU A 138 -7.30 4.95 -3.56
CA GLU A 138 -5.94 4.67 -3.09
C GLU A 138 -5.57 5.50 -1.87
N ALA A 139 -6.00 6.77 -1.83
CA ALA A 139 -5.63 7.74 -0.80
C ALA A 139 -6.79 8.70 -0.50
N SER A 140 -7.90 8.19 0.03
CA SER A 140 -9.16 8.93 0.18
C SER A 140 -9.05 10.22 0.99
N VAL A 141 -8.17 10.29 1.97
CA VAL A 141 -7.92 11.51 2.75
C VAL A 141 -7.18 12.56 1.91
N VAL A 142 -6.22 12.16 1.08
CA VAL A 142 -5.57 13.06 0.11
C VAL A 142 -6.60 13.52 -0.93
N ASN A 143 -7.50 12.63 -1.37
CA ASN A 143 -8.60 13.00 -2.28
C ASN A 143 -9.52 14.08 -1.69
N ALA A 144 -9.78 14.05 -0.38
CA ALA A 144 -10.55 15.09 0.30
C ALA A 144 -9.85 16.46 0.23
N ARG A 145 -8.51 16.51 0.38
CA ARG A 145 -7.73 17.75 0.20
C ARG A 145 -7.71 18.23 -1.24
N ILE A 146 -7.57 17.33 -2.21
CA ILE A 146 -7.66 17.68 -3.64
C ILE A 146 -9.04 18.29 -3.94
N ARG A 147 -10.12 17.70 -3.39
CA ARG A 147 -11.47 18.25 -3.54
C ARG A 147 -11.59 19.64 -2.90
N LYS A 148 -10.98 19.86 -1.74
CA LYS A 148 -10.93 21.17 -1.07
C LYS A 148 -10.20 22.21 -1.95
N ALA A 149 -9.05 21.85 -2.53
CA ALA A 149 -8.33 22.70 -3.47
C ALA A 149 -9.17 23.02 -4.71
N TRP A 150 -9.85 22.03 -5.29
CA TRP A 150 -10.75 22.21 -6.43
C TRP A 150 -11.91 23.18 -6.11
N ILE A 151 -12.56 23.05 -4.94
CA ILE A 151 -13.58 23.99 -4.48
C ILE A 151 -13.02 25.42 -4.39
N ASN A 152 -11.76 25.56 -3.99
CA ASN A 152 -11.06 26.83 -3.91
C ASN A 152 -10.54 27.34 -5.26
N GLY A 153 -10.87 26.67 -6.37
CA GLY A 153 -10.58 27.11 -7.74
C GLY A 153 -9.35 26.47 -8.38
N ALA A 154 -8.76 25.44 -7.79
CA ALA A 154 -7.69 24.69 -8.43
C ALA A 154 -8.21 23.88 -9.64
N ASN A 155 -7.41 23.82 -10.71
CA ASN A 155 -7.66 22.93 -11.83
C ASN A 155 -7.11 21.54 -11.52
N VAL A 156 -7.90 20.51 -11.77
CA VAL A 156 -7.44 19.12 -11.67
C VAL A 156 -7.40 18.50 -13.06
N TYR A 157 -6.26 17.96 -13.43
CA TYR A 157 -6.01 17.27 -14.70
C TYR A 157 -5.80 15.79 -14.44
N ARG A 158 -6.30 14.94 -15.33
CA ARG A 158 -6.11 13.49 -15.20
C ARG A 158 -5.61 12.88 -16.50
N LEU A 159 -4.59 12.05 -16.37
CA LEU A 159 -4.15 11.09 -17.37
C LEU A 159 -4.39 9.69 -16.80
N GLY A 160 -5.24 8.89 -17.44
CA GLY A 160 -5.55 7.53 -17.00
C GLY A 160 -7.02 7.17 -17.17
N ILE A 161 -7.43 6.06 -16.55
CA ILE A 161 -8.80 5.55 -16.65
C ILE A 161 -9.79 6.53 -16.01
N GLN A 162 -10.90 6.76 -16.71
CA GLN A 162 -11.96 7.64 -16.23
C GLN A 162 -12.71 6.99 -15.06
N GLU A 163 -12.70 7.67 -13.92
CA GLU A 163 -13.42 7.28 -12.71
C GLU A 163 -13.98 8.51 -12.00
N ASN A 164 -15.03 8.31 -11.22
CA ASN A 164 -15.64 9.37 -10.42
C ASN A 164 -14.76 9.72 -9.23
N LEU A 165 -14.19 10.93 -9.19
CA LEU A 165 -13.33 11.46 -8.12
C LEU A 165 -14.06 12.38 -7.14
N THR A 166 -15.38 12.65 -7.34
CA THR A 166 -16.21 13.59 -6.54
C THR A 166 -15.98 15.08 -6.83
N TYR A 167 -15.22 15.41 -7.87
CA TYR A 167 -14.97 16.74 -8.41
C TYR A 167 -14.69 16.62 -9.90
N ASP A 168 -14.78 17.75 -10.62
CA ASP A 168 -14.54 17.78 -12.06
C ASP A 168 -13.05 17.73 -12.36
N VAL A 169 -12.70 17.02 -13.42
CA VAL A 169 -11.33 16.88 -13.90
C VAL A 169 -11.26 17.21 -15.40
N LYS A 170 -10.15 17.76 -15.81
CA LYS A 170 -9.81 17.97 -17.22
C LYS A 170 -9.05 16.74 -17.70
N GLU A 171 -9.66 15.97 -18.59
CA GLU A 171 -9.06 14.74 -19.11
C GLU A 171 -7.92 15.07 -20.07
N LEU A 172 -6.76 14.50 -19.84
CA LEU A 172 -5.59 14.61 -20.72
C LEU A 172 -5.51 13.44 -21.71
N GLY A 173 -6.12 12.30 -21.38
CA GLY A 173 -6.10 11.06 -22.14
C GLY A 173 -5.82 9.85 -21.25
N VAL A 174 -5.46 8.73 -21.86
CA VAL A 174 -5.27 7.45 -21.16
C VAL A 174 -3.85 6.87 -21.36
N SER A 175 -3.04 7.48 -22.20
CA SER A 175 -1.73 6.98 -22.57
C SER A 175 -0.61 8.01 -22.37
N LEU A 176 0.63 7.56 -22.30
CA LEU A 176 1.80 8.46 -22.27
C LEU A 176 1.92 9.29 -23.55
N PHE A 177 1.36 8.81 -24.66
CA PHE A 177 1.30 9.58 -25.92
C PHE A 177 0.40 10.81 -25.78
N ASP A 178 -0.74 10.68 -25.10
CA ASP A 178 -1.63 11.81 -24.82
C ASP A 178 -0.95 12.86 -23.92
N LEU A 179 -0.13 12.39 -22.95
CA LEU A 179 0.68 13.28 -22.13
C LEU A 179 1.68 14.07 -22.98
N GLN A 180 2.36 13.41 -23.93
CA GLN A 180 3.29 14.09 -24.84
C GLN A 180 2.58 15.19 -25.65
N ILE A 181 1.42 14.86 -26.23
CA ILE A 181 0.60 15.85 -26.98
C ILE A 181 0.21 17.03 -26.09
N PHE A 182 -0.08 16.80 -24.81
CA PHE A 182 -0.39 17.88 -23.89
C PHE A 182 0.83 18.76 -23.59
N LEU A 183 1.99 18.15 -23.35
CA LEU A 183 3.25 18.86 -23.07
C LEU A 183 3.72 19.70 -24.27
N ASP A 184 3.54 19.19 -25.50
CA ASP A 184 3.89 19.90 -26.72
C ASP A 184 3.02 21.16 -26.99
N LYS A 185 1.92 21.31 -26.26
CA LYS A 185 0.98 22.48 -26.37
C LYS A 185 1.18 23.51 -25.25
N LEU A 186 2.05 23.25 -24.28
CA LEU A 186 2.39 24.19 -23.20
C LEU A 186 3.49 25.16 -23.65
#